data_39958d1c72012a1813a81a7727146e15
#
_entry.id   39958d1c72012a1813a81a7727146e15
#
_cell.length_a   1.000
_cell.length_b   1.000
_cell.length_c   1.000
_cell.angle_alpha   90.00
_cell.angle_beta   90.00
_cell.angle_gamma   90.00
#
_symmetry.space_group_name_H-M   'P 1'
#
loop_
_entity.id
_entity.type
_entity.pdbx_description
1 polymer ?
#
loop_
_entity_poly.entity_id
_entity_poly.type
_entity_poly.pdbx_seq_one_letter_code
_entity_poly.pdbx_strand_id
1 'polypeptide(L)'
;EGMRIVVELKKDAIPQIVLNKLFSYTQLQDTVGVIMLALVDGEPKVLTLKQTIEQYVKFQVEVIRRRTEYDLKKAKHRAHILEGLVIAADNIDEVVEICKTSENIPHSKQRLQERFNLTEIQAEAIVQMTLGKLTGLERQKILDELDELMKKIEELEAILADENKVHQIIKDELAEIRRKYSDDRRTQIETVSGEVDIEDLIPVEDCVV
;
A
#
# COMPACT_ATOMS: atom_id res chain seq x y z
N GLU A 1 21.89 1.44 -23.24
CA GLU A 1 22.96 0.43 -23.16
C GLU A 1 23.99 0.90 -22.13
N GLY A 2 24.41 0.01 -21.20
CA GLY A 2 25.37 0.32 -20.16
C GLY A 2 26.82 0.36 -20.67
N MET A 3 27.79 0.63 -19.76
CA MET A 3 29.21 0.56 -20.07
C MET A 3 29.60 -0.86 -20.50
N ARG A 4 30.38 -0.97 -21.57
CA ARG A 4 30.90 -2.22 -22.08
C ARG A 4 32.41 -2.14 -22.16
N ILE A 5 33.11 -3.09 -21.55
CA ILE A 5 34.57 -3.22 -21.64
C ILE A 5 34.86 -4.30 -22.68
N VAL A 6 35.67 -3.95 -23.68
CA VAL A 6 36.09 -4.89 -24.73
C VAL A 6 37.62 -5.03 -24.65
N VAL A 7 38.10 -6.27 -24.56
CA VAL A 7 39.51 -6.60 -24.53
C VAL A 7 39.84 -7.40 -25.79
N GLU A 8 40.61 -6.82 -26.70
CA GLU A 8 41.06 -7.50 -27.91
C GLU A 8 42.34 -8.26 -27.62
N LEU A 9 42.39 -9.50 -28.02
CA LEU A 9 43.49 -10.41 -27.75
C LEU A 9 44.36 -10.57 -29.02
N LYS A 10 45.66 -10.84 -28.83
CA LYS A 10 46.56 -11.24 -29.91
C LYS A 10 46.13 -12.64 -30.44
N LYS A 11 46.50 -12.94 -31.70
CA LYS A 11 46.03 -14.13 -32.42
C LYS A 11 46.37 -15.45 -31.74
N ASP A 12 47.44 -15.49 -30.97
CA ASP A 12 47.95 -16.70 -30.31
C ASP A 12 47.55 -16.78 -28.80
N ALA A 13 46.74 -15.84 -28.32
CA ALA A 13 46.33 -15.81 -26.92
C ALA A 13 45.07 -16.65 -26.69
N ILE A 14 45.09 -17.44 -25.63
CA ILE A 14 43.93 -18.24 -25.21
C ILE A 14 43.00 -17.37 -24.37
N PRO A 15 41.76 -17.09 -24.85
CA PRO A 15 40.85 -16.16 -24.19
C PRO A 15 40.55 -16.52 -22.72
N GLN A 16 40.36 -17.80 -22.43
CA GLN A 16 40.01 -18.26 -21.07
C GLN A 16 41.14 -18.00 -20.08
N ILE A 17 42.39 -18.25 -20.48
CA ILE A 17 43.54 -17.96 -19.58
C ILE A 17 43.71 -16.47 -19.32
N VAL A 18 43.48 -15.62 -20.33
CA VAL A 18 43.51 -14.18 -20.14
C VAL A 18 42.40 -13.72 -19.21
N LEU A 19 41.21 -14.27 -19.36
CA LEU A 19 40.07 -13.97 -18.49
C LEU A 19 40.34 -14.41 -17.03
N ASN A 20 40.85 -15.63 -16.83
CA ASN A 20 41.23 -16.12 -15.51
C ASN A 20 42.32 -15.28 -14.84
N LYS A 21 43.33 -14.82 -15.63
CA LYS A 21 44.33 -13.88 -15.13
C LYS A 21 43.73 -12.52 -14.77
N LEU A 22 42.78 -12.00 -15.55
CA LEU A 22 42.07 -10.78 -15.21
C LEU A 22 41.26 -10.92 -13.91
N PHE A 23 40.60 -12.04 -13.68
CA PHE A 23 39.89 -12.33 -12.44
C PHE A 23 40.83 -12.43 -11.23
N SER A 24 42.00 -13.08 -11.39
CA SER A 24 42.97 -13.27 -10.29
C SER A 24 43.78 -12.02 -9.96
N TYR A 25 44.11 -11.19 -10.94
CA TYR A 25 45.02 -10.06 -10.76
C TYR A 25 44.35 -8.69 -10.81
N THR A 26 43.03 -8.63 -11.02
CA THR A 26 42.29 -7.38 -11.06
C THR A 26 40.99 -7.48 -10.27
N GLN A 27 40.30 -6.36 -10.09
CA GLN A 27 39.00 -6.31 -9.43
C GLN A 27 37.82 -6.67 -10.36
N LEU A 28 38.05 -7.40 -11.45
CA LEU A 28 36.98 -7.88 -12.32
C LEU A 28 36.09 -8.95 -11.64
N GLN A 29 36.66 -9.69 -10.69
CA GLN A 29 35.94 -10.53 -9.76
C GLN A 29 36.21 -10.07 -8.34
N ASP A 30 35.16 -9.76 -7.62
CA ASP A 30 35.27 -9.26 -6.24
C ASP A 30 34.15 -9.82 -5.36
N THR A 31 34.40 -9.90 -4.05
CA THR A 31 33.45 -10.39 -3.09
C THR A 31 32.74 -9.23 -2.42
N VAL A 32 31.41 -9.19 -2.55
CA VAL A 32 30.58 -8.20 -1.88
C VAL A 32 29.89 -8.81 -0.68
N GLY A 33 30.25 -8.36 0.51
CA GLY A 33 29.56 -8.72 1.75
C GLY A 33 28.24 -7.97 1.87
N VAL A 34 27.10 -8.69 1.85
CA VAL A 34 25.79 -8.09 2.05
C VAL A 34 25.42 -8.13 3.53
N ILE A 35 25.40 -6.96 4.17
CA ILE A 35 24.97 -6.79 5.56
C ILE A 35 23.69 -5.95 5.56
N MET A 36 22.55 -6.60 5.82
CA MET A 36 21.25 -5.94 5.88
C MET A 36 20.98 -5.46 7.31
N LEU A 37 21.46 -4.25 7.64
CA LEU A 37 21.15 -3.58 8.89
C LEU A 37 19.87 -2.78 8.76
N ALA A 38 18.89 -3.03 9.64
CA ALA A 38 17.62 -2.32 9.67
C ALA A 38 17.18 -2.00 11.10
N LEU A 39 16.32 -1.00 11.25
CA LEU A 39 15.65 -0.71 12.51
C LEU A 39 14.38 -1.56 12.60
N VAL A 40 14.32 -2.41 13.63
CA VAL A 40 13.13 -3.21 13.94
C VAL A 40 12.68 -2.84 15.35
N ASP A 41 11.47 -2.32 15.46
CA ASP A 41 10.90 -1.81 16.73
C ASP A 41 11.80 -0.76 17.42
N GLY A 42 12.48 0.08 16.62
CA GLY A 42 13.40 1.12 17.11
C GLY A 42 14.80 0.63 17.44
N GLU A 43 15.10 -0.66 17.33
CA GLU A 43 16.41 -1.26 17.60
C GLU A 43 17.14 -1.62 16.29
N PRO A 44 18.45 -1.32 16.16
CA PRO A 44 19.24 -1.75 15.03
C PRO A 44 19.50 -3.26 15.08
N LYS A 45 19.10 -3.98 14.03
CA LYS A 45 19.28 -5.44 13.91
C LYS A 45 19.84 -5.80 12.55
N VAL A 46 20.79 -6.72 12.52
CA VAL A 46 21.23 -7.35 11.27
C VAL A 46 20.24 -8.47 10.92
N LEU A 47 19.62 -8.35 9.76
CA LEU A 47 18.57 -9.25 9.31
C LEU A 47 19.07 -10.15 8.18
N THR A 48 18.57 -11.37 8.14
CA THR A 48 18.65 -12.21 6.95
C THR A 48 17.64 -11.72 5.88
N LEU A 49 17.80 -12.13 4.63
CA LEU A 49 16.85 -11.81 3.56
C LEU A 49 15.42 -12.22 3.93
N LYS A 50 15.24 -13.41 4.49
CA LYS A 50 13.94 -13.91 4.94
C LYS A 50 13.32 -12.98 5.99
N GLN A 51 14.08 -12.63 7.02
CA GLN A 51 13.62 -11.72 8.08
C GLN A 51 13.27 -10.33 7.54
N THR A 52 14.03 -9.81 6.58
CA THR A 52 13.73 -8.53 5.94
C THR A 52 12.38 -8.56 5.23
N ILE A 53 12.10 -9.65 4.48
CA ILE A 53 10.80 -9.84 3.82
C ILE A 53 9.67 -9.99 4.85
N GLU A 54 9.88 -10.75 5.92
CA GLU A 54 8.89 -10.92 6.99
C GLU A 54 8.55 -9.59 7.67
N GLN A 55 9.54 -8.75 7.96
CA GLN A 55 9.31 -7.41 8.53
C GLN A 55 8.57 -6.49 7.55
N TYR A 56 8.89 -6.57 6.26
CA TYR A 56 8.16 -5.82 5.26
C TYR A 56 6.67 -6.23 5.18
N VAL A 57 6.38 -7.54 5.17
CA VAL A 57 5.00 -8.04 5.15
C VAL A 57 4.24 -7.60 6.41
N LYS A 58 4.87 -7.72 7.59
CA LYS A 58 4.29 -7.26 8.86
C LYS A 58 3.94 -5.77 8.81
N PHE A 59 4.84 -4.95 8.30
CA PHE A 59 4.60 -3.51 8.12
C PHE A 59 3.44 -3.25 7.15
N GLN A 60 3.35 -3.98 6.03
CA GLN A 60 2.24 -3.83 5.09
C GLN A 60 0.89 -4.17 5.72
N VAL A 61 0.83 -5.24 6.51
CA VAL A 61 -0.39 -5.61 7.27
C VAL A 61 -0.81 -4.46 8.19
N GLU A 62 0.12 -3.87 8.93
CA GLU A 62 -0.17 -2.73 9.81
C GLU A 62 -0.69 -1.52 9.01
N VAL A 63 -0.04 -1.17 7.91
CA VAL A 63 -0.44 -0.04 7.05
C VAL A 63 -1.85 -0.24 6.50
N ILE A 64 -2.17 -1.44 5.99
CA ILE A 64 -3.50 -1.72 5.44
C ILE A 64 -4.56 -1.69 6.54
N ARG A 65 -4.31 -2.27 7.71
CA ARG A 65 -5.23 -2.19 8.84
C ARG A 65 -5.52 -0.74 9.23
N ARG A 66 -4.49 0.08 9.43
CA ARG A 66 -4.63 1.50 9.79
C ARG A 66 -5.37 2.31 8.72
N ARG A 67 -5.09 2.06 7.44
CA ARG A 67 -5.81 2.67 6.31
C ARG A 67 -7.28 2.27 6.34
N THR A 68 -7.58 0.99 6.49
CA THR A 68 -8.95 0.46 6.53
C THR A 68 -9.74 0.98 7.73
N GLU A 69 -9.11 1.07 8.91
CA GLU A 69 -9.74 1.66 10.11
C GLU A 69 -10.07 3.14 9.93
N TYR A 70 -9.17 3.89 9.30
CA TYR A 70 -9.40 5.30 8.99
C TYR A 70 -10.56 5.47 8.01
N ASP A 71 -10.58 4.69 6.93
CA ASP A 71 -11.64 4.73 5.93
C ASP A 71 -12.99 4.29 6.52
N LEU A 72 -13.00 3.27 7.37
CA LEU A 72 -14.18 2.81 8.10
C LEU A 72 -14.74 3.92 9.01
N LYS A 73 -13.88 4.56 9.78
CA LYS A 73 -14.29 5.67 10.66
C LYS A 73 -14.89 6.81 9.86
N LYS A 74 -14.28 7.17 8.73
CA LYS A 74 -14.77 8.22 7.83
C LYS A 74 -16.12 7.85 7.20
N ALA A 75 -16.26 6.61 6.73
CA ALA A 75 -17.49 6.10 6.14
C ALA A 75 -18.65 6.07 7.17
N LYS A 76 -18.41 5.55 8.37
CA LYS A 76 -19.38 5.55 9.47
C LYS A 76 -19.81 6.96 9.88
N HIS A 77 -18.87 7.90 9.97
CA HIS A 77 -19.20 9.29 10.28
C HIS A 77 -20.09 9.92 9.20
N ARG A 78 -19.81 9.66 7.93
CA ARG A 78 -20.63 10.16 6.81
C ARG A 78 -22.02 9.51 6.78
N ALA A 79 -22.09 8.19 6.95
CA ALA A 79 -23.34 7.46 7.02
C ALA A 79 -24.24 7.97 8.15
N HIS A 80 -23.67 8.18 9.34
CA HIS A 80 -24.37 8.74 10.49
C HIS A 80 -25.01 10.11 10.20
N ILE A 81 -24.28 10.99 9.47
CA ILE A 81 -24.84 12.29 9.06
C ILE A 81 -26.00 12.09 8.07
N LEU A 82 -25.82 11.19 7.07
CA LEU A 82 -26.86 10.93 6.07
C LEU A 82 -28.12 10.34 6.67
N GLU A 83 -27.99 9.43 7.65
CA GLU A 83 -29.14 8.90 8.41
C GLU A 83 -29.98 10.02 9.03
N GLY A 84 -29.32 11.01 9.66
CA GLY A 84 -29.99 12.20 10.19
C GLY A 84 -30.68 13.02 9.10
N LEU A 85 -30.05 13.18 7.94
CA LEU A 85 -30.63 13.91 6.81
C LEU A 85 -31.82 13.18 6.19
N VAL A 86 -31.83 11.85 6.18
CA VAL A 86 -32.99 11.05 5.74
C VAL A 86 -34.17 11.28 6.68
N ILE A 87 -33.95 11.21 8.01
CA ILE A 87 -34.99 11.48 8.99
C ILE A 87 -35.57 12.90 8.80
N ALA A 88 -34.72 13.90 8.58
CA ALA A 88 -35.16 15.27 8.31
C ALA A 88 -35.94 15.42 7.01
N ALA A 89 -35.55 14.73 5.95
CA ALA A 89 -36.23 14.74 4.66
C ALA A 89 -37.62 14.07 4.74
N ASP A 90 -37.75 13.02 5.54
CA ASP A 90 -39.05 12.34 5.77
C ASP A 90 -40.04 13.17 6.62
N ASN A 91 -39.51 14.09 7.45
CA ASN A 91 -40.30 14.91 8.36
C ASN A 91 -40.10 16.42 8.09
N ILE A 92 -40.00 16.80 6.84
CA ILE A 92 -39.52 18.12 6.44
C ILE A 92 -40.40 19.26 6.97
N ASP A 93 -41.73 19.13 6.97
CA ASP A 93 -42.63 20.18 7.43
C ASP A 93 -42.41 20.47 8.92
N GLU A 94 -42.24 19.43 9.74
CA GLU A 94 -41.98 19.56 11.17
C GLU A 94 -40.58 20.14 11.44
N VAL A 95 -39.57 19.72 10.68
CA VAL A 95 -38.21 20.30 10.77
C VAL A 95 -38.23 21.79 10.45
N VAL A 96 -38.91 22.18 9.39
CA VAL A 96 -39.04 23.63 9.03
C VAL A 96 -39.80 24.38 10.08
N GLU A 97 -40.87 23.85 10.68
CA GLU A 97 -41.62 24.48 11.75
C GLU A 97 -40.75 24.69 13.01
N ILE A 98 -40.01 23.67 13.42
CA ILE A 98 -39.06 23.76 14.54
C ILE A 98 -38.02 24.84 14.28
N CYS A 99 -37.43 24.90 13.08
CA CYS A 99 -36.46 25.91 12.73
C CYS A 99 -37.02 27.31 12.73
N LYS A 100 -38.25 27.51 12.23
CA LYS A 100 -38.94 28.83 12.19
C LYS A 100 -39.35 29.34 13.58
N THR A 101 -39.73 28.45 14.48
CA THR A 101 -40.25 28.78 15.82
C THR A 101 -39.15 28.83 16.88
N SER A 102 -37.89 28.49 16.52
CA SER A 102 -36.75 28.55 17.42
C SER A 102 -36.13 29.97 17.44
N GLU A 103 -35.70 30.42 18.62
CA GLU A 103 -35.14 31.72 18.82
C GLU A 103 -33.75 31.91 18.18
N ASN A 104 -32.97 30.82 18.16
CA ASN A 104 -31.61 30.81 17.63
C ASN A 104 -31.19 29.40 17.17
N ILE A 105 -30.05 29.32 16.50
CA ILE A 105 -29.50 28.04 15.98
C ILE A 105 -29.29 27.00 17.08
N PRO A 106 -28.65 27.27 18.22
CA PRO A 106 -28.51 26.31 19.30
C PRO A 106 -29.85 25.76 19.82
N HIS A 107 -30.86 26.61 19.98
CA HIS A 107 -32.20 26.19 20.40
C HIS A 107 -32.88 25.31 19.35
N SER A 108 -32.71 25.62 18.06
CA SER A 108 -33.20 24.79 16.98
C SER A 108 -32.57 23.39 17.01
N LYS A 109 -31.23 23.31 17.18
CA LYS A 109 -30.52 22.02 17.30
C LYS A 109 -31.05 21.21 18.48
N GLN A 110 -31.19 21.79 19.65
CA GLN A 110 -31.68 21.09 20.84
C GLN A 110 -33.08 20.53 20.61
N ARG A 111 -34.00 21.32 20.06
CA ARG A 111 -35.38 20.86 19.76
C ARG A 111 -35.41 19.73 18.74
N LEU A 112 -34.55 19.76 17.70
CA LEU A 112 -34.41 18.69 16.72
C LEU A 112 -33.87 17.40 17.35
N GLN A 113 -32.89 17.51 18.26
CA GLN A 113 -32.35 16.38 19.01
C GLN A 113 -33.41 15.72 19.87
N GLU A 114 -34.15 16.53 20.65
CA GLU A 114 -35.22 16.03 21.55
C GLU A 114 -36.37 15.39 20.77
N ARG A 115 -36.74 15.98 19.64
CA ARG A 115 -37.90 15.52 18.85
C ARG A 115 -37.66 14.26 18.05
N PHE A 116 -36.48 14.16 17.41
CA PHE A 116 -36.15 13.08 16.49
C PHE A 116 -35.07 12.13 17.04
N ASN A 117 -34.68 12.30 18.31
CA ASN A 117 -33.60 11.53 18.95
C ASN A 117 -32.29 11.55 18.13
N LEU A 118 -31.93 12.73 17.61
CA LEU A 118 -30.75 12.94 16.80
C LEU A 118 -29.54 13.27 17.66
N THR A 119 -28.35 12.96 17.13
CA THR A 119 -27.10 13.44 17.72
C THR A 119 -26.86 14.91 17.37
N GLU A 120 -25.99 15.57 18.14
CA GLU A 120 -25.60 16.96 17.87
C GLU A 120 -25.08 17.16 16.45
N ILE A 121 -24.26 16.21 15.96
CA ILE A 121 -23.68 16.23 14.59
C ILE A 121 -24.78 16.15 13.53
N GLN A 122 -25.77 15.30 13.73
CA GLN A 122 -26.91 15.17 12.81
C GLN A 122 -27.77 16.44 12.84
N ALA A 123 -28.10 16.96 14.00
CA ALA A 123 -28.87 18.18 14.15
C ALA A 123 -28.16 19.39 13.53
N GLU A 124 -26.84 19.47 13.67
CA GLU A 124 -26.03 20.49 13.01
C GLU A 124 -26.10 20.40 11.49
N ALA A 125 -25.93 19.19 10.94
CA ALA A 125 -26.03 18.97 9.51
C ALA A 125 -27.41 19.32 8.93
N ILE A 126 -28.50 19.07 9.69
CA ILE A 126 -29.87 19.43 9.31
C ILE A 126 -30.04 20.96 9.29
N VAL A 127 -29.61 21.66 10.31
CA VAL A 127 -29.75 23.12 10.38
C VAL A 127 -28.91 23.84 9.29
N GLN A 128 -27.78 23.25 8.90
CA GLN A 128 -26.95 23.76 7.79
C GLN A 128 -27.44 23.34 6.40
N MET A 129 -28.47 22.50 6.33
CA MET A 129 -28.99 22.03 5.05
C MET A 129 -29.71 23.18 4.28
N THR A 130 -29.40 23.30 3.01
CA THR A 130 -30.09 24.28 2.13
C THR A 130 -31.44 23.75 1.67
N LEU A 131 -32.42 24.65 1.46
CA LEU A 131 -33.76 24.29 0.99
C LEU A 131 -33.74 23.52 -0.34
N GLY A 132 -32.76 23.76 -1.21
CA GLY A 132 -32.60 23.02 -2.46
C GLY A 132 -32.33 21.51 -2.29
N LYS A 133 -31.76 21.10 -1.16
CA LYS A 133 -31.53 19.68 -0.85
C LYS A 133 -32.78 18.92 -0.39
N LEU A 134 -33.89 19.61 -0.25
CA LEU A 134 -35.18 19.04 0.18
C LEU A 134 -36.04 18.54 -1.00
N THR A 135 -35.54 18.64 -2.24
CA THR A 135 -36.26 18.13 -3.41
C THR A 135 -36.24 16.59 -3.44
N GLY A 136 -37.26 15.99 -4.02
CA GLY A 136 -37.38 14.52 -4.11
C GLY A 136 -36.19 13.86 -4.83
N LEU A 137 -35.59 14.55 -5.81
CA LEU A 137 -34.37 14.05 -6.51
C LEU A 137 -33.14 14.04 -5.60
N GLU A 138 -32.97 15.06 -4.75
CA GLU A 138 -31.84 15.11 -3.80
C GLU A 138 -32.02 14.10 -2.67
N ARG A 139 -33.27 13.87 -2.22
CA ARG A 139 -33.56 12.82 -1.26
C ARG A 139 -33.14 11.44 -1.79
N GLN A 140 -33.43 11.13 -3.06
CA GLN A 140 -33.01 9.86 -3.66
C GLN A 140 -31.48 9.73 -3.68
N LYS A 141 -30.75 10.79 -4.03
CA LYS A 141 -29.28 10.79 -3.98
C LYS A 141 -28.71 10.53 -2.58
N ILE A 142 -29.35 11.07 -1.54
CA ILE A 142 -28.95 10.82 -0.15
C ILE A 142 -29.14 9.34 0.22
N LEU A 143 -30.24 8.74 -0.20
CA LEU A 143 -30.51 7.32 0.02
C LEU A 143 -29.52 6.42 -0.74
N ASP A 144 -29.24 6.75 -2.00
CA ASP A 144 -28.30 6.01 -2.83
C ASP A 144 -26.87 6.10 -2.25
N GLU A 145 -26.44 7.30 -1.81
CA GLU A 145 -25.14 7.51 -1.13
C GLU A 145 -25.06 6.72 0.18
N LEU A 146 -26.14 6.68 0.96
CA LEU A 146 -26.20 5.92 2.21
C LEU A 146 -26.05 4.42 1.94
N ASP A 147 -26.73 3.90 0.92
CA ASP A 147 -26.70 2.48 0.53
C ASP A 147 -25.28 2.07 0.06
N GLU A 148 -24.63 2.92 -0.73
CA GLU A 148 -23.23 2.71 -1.16
C GLU A 148 -22.26 2.72 0.04
N LEU A 149 -22.46 3.65 0.98
CA LEU A 149 -21.64 3.73 2.19
C LEU A 149 -21.84 2.52 3.10
N MET A 150 -23.07 2.02 3.26
CA MET A 150 -23.35 0.84 4.07
C MET A 150 -22.66 -0.40 3.50
N LYS A 151 -22.69 -0.61 2.18
CA LYS A 151 -21.95 -1.68 1.50
C LYS A 151 -20.43 -1.54 1.73
N LYS A 152 -19.92 -0.33 1.59
CA LYS A 152 -18.49 -0.04 1.85
C LYS A 152 -18.10 -0.30 3.30
N ILE A 153 -18.94 0.04 4.27
CA ILE A 153 -18.72 -0.24 5.70
C ILE A 153 -18.62 -1.75 5.93
N GLU A 154 -19.56 -2.54 5.39
CA GLU A 154 -19.54 -3.99 5.49
C GLU A 154 -18.26 -4.60 4.89
N GLU A 155 -17.82 -4.11 3.73
CA GLU A 155 -16.56 -4.54 3.10
C GLU A 155 -15.35 -4.23 3.98
N LEU A 156 -15.25 -3.01 4.52
CA LEU A 156 -14.13 -2.59 5.37
C LEU A 156 -14.12 -3.35 6.70
N GLU A 157 -15.27 -3.60 7.31
CA GLU A 157 -15.40 -4.43 8.50
C GLU A 157 -14.98 -5.88 8.25
N ALA A 158 -15.39 -6.44 7.10
CA ALA A 158 -14.99 -7.78 6.69
C ALA A 158 -13.48 -7.91 6.43
N ILE A 159 -12.82 -6.86 5.95
CA ILE A 159 -11.36 -6.84 5.78
C ILE A 159 -10.66 -6.83 7.14
N LEU A 160 -11.14 -6.03 8.10
CA LEU A 160 -10.55 -5.96 9.45
C LEU A 160 -10.76 -7.25 10.26
N ALA A 161 -11.84 -7.97 10.00
CA ALA A 161 -12.19 -9.21 10.69
C ALA A 161 -11.38 -10.42 10.19
N ASP A 162 -10.87 -10.40 8.95
CA ASP A 162 -10.19 -11.54 8.31
C ASP A 162 -8.78 -11.15 7.83
N GLU A 163 -7.77 -11.71 8.48
CA GLU A 163 -6.36 -11.50 8.13
C GLU A 163 -6.01 -11.99 6.70
N ASN A 164 -6.70 -13.03 6.22
CA ASN A 164 -6.49 -13.51 4.85
C ASN A 164 -6.90 -12.47 3.81
N LYS A 165 -7.94 -11.68 4.08
CA LYS A 165 -8.35 -10.57 3.20
C LYS A 165 -7.29 -9.47 3.17
N VAL A 166 -6.69 -9.15 4.31
CA VAL A 166 -5.57 -8.20 4.37
C VAL A 166 -4.39 -8.70 3.53
N HIS A 167 -4.02 -9.98 3.66
CA HIS A 167 -2.96 -10.58 2.86
C HIS A 167 -3.31 -10.62 1.35
N GLN A 168 -4.58 -10.81 1.01
CA GLN A 168 -5.00 -10.76 -0.39
C GLN A 168 -4.83 -9.37 -0.99
N ILE A 169 -5.19 -8.31 -0.25
CA ILE A 169 -4.98 -6.92 -0.68
C ILE A 169 -3.49 -6.66 -0.92
N ILE A 170 -2.61 -7.13 -0.02
CA ILE A 170 -1.15 -7.00 -0.21
C ILE A 170 -0.70 -7.66 -1.51
N LYS A 171 -1.18 -8.88 -1.78
CA LYS A 171 -0.84 -9.61 -3.01
C LYS A 171 -1.29 -8.88 -4.26
N ASP A 172 -2.50 -8.34 -4.25
CA ASP A 172 -3.09 -7.64 -5.39
C ASP A 172 -2.35 -6.32 -5.66
N GLU A 173 -2.04 -5.53 -4.64
CA GLU A 173 -1.26 -4.30 -4.77
C GLU A 173 0.16 -4.59 -5.28
N LEU A 174 0.83 -5.62 -4.76
CA LEU A 174 2.16 -6.03 -5.24
C LEU A 174 2.12 -6.58 -6.67
N ALA A 175 1.07 -7.31 -7.05
CA ALA A 175 0.89 -7.79 -8.41
C ALA A 175 0.71 -6.64 -9.41
N GLU A 176 0.01 -5.57 -9.01
CA GLU A 176 -0.14 -4.36 -9.81
C GLU A 176 1.21 -3.64 -10.00
N ILE A 177 1.99 -3.49 -8.93
CA ILE A 177 3.32 -2.89 -8.98
C ILE A 177 4.22 -3.73 -9.90
N ARG A 178 4.20 -5.05 -9.76
CA ARG A 178 4.96 -5.95 -10.63
C ARG A 178 4.58 -5.76 -12.09
N ARG A 179 3.28 -5.70 -12.41
CA ARG A 179 2.82 -5.51 -13.80
C ARG A 179 3.30 -4.20 -14.41
N LYS A 180 3.35 -3.11 -13.61
CA LYS A 180 3.72 -1.78 -14.09
C LYS A 180 5.22 -1.54 -14.21
N TYR A 181 6.01 -2.17 -13.33
CA TYR A 181 7.42 -1.78 -13.10
C TYR A 181 8.40 -2.95 -13.16
N SER A 182 7.95 -4.19 -13.46
CA SER A 182 8.90 -5.30 -13.58
C SER A 182 9.77 -5.15 -14.82
N ASP A 183 11.04 -5.37 -14.66
CA ASP A 183 12.03 -5.53 -15.71
C ASP A 183 12.76 -6.86 -15.55
N ASP A 184 13.45 -7.28 -16.60
CA ASP A 184 14.22 -8.52 -16.58
C ASP A 184 15.47 -8.34 -15.73
N ARG A 185 15.86 -9.40 -15.02
CA ARG A 185 17.11 -9.44 -14.26
C ARG A 185 18.30 -9.30 -15.21
N ARG A 186 19.16 -8.31 -14.97
CA ARG A 186 20.40 -8.09 -15.75
C ARG A 186 21.54 -9.02 -15.32
N THR A 187 21.54 -9.44 -14.04
CA THR A 187 22.56 -10.30 -13.44
C THR A 187 22.18 -11.78 -13.60
N GLN A 188 23.11 -12.60 -14.07
CA GLN A 188 22.97 -14.05 -14.03
C GLN A 188 23.30 -14.55 -12.63
N ILE A 189 22.60 -15.58 -12.18
CA ILE A 189 22.90 -16.29 -10.92
C ILE A 189 23.49 -17.61 -11.32
N GLU A 190 24.79 -17.78 -11.05
CA GLU A 190 25.52 -19.00 -11.33
C GLU A 190 26.03 -19.61 -10.02
N THR A 191 26.10 -20.92 -9.97
CA THR A 191 26.76 -21.61 -8.87
C THR A 191 28.24 -21.69 -9.22
N VAL A 192 29.01 -20.72 -8.78
CA VAL A 192 30.46 -20.74 -9.00
C VAL A 192 31.07 -21.60 -7.91
N SER A 193 31.69 -22.70 -8.30
CA SER A 193 32.47 -23.56 -7.43
C SER A 193 33.94 -23.12 -7.50
N GLY A 194 34.35 -22.33 -6.52
CA GLY A 194 35.78 -22.21 -6.24
C GLY A 194 36.53 -21.01 -6.79
N GLU A 195 37.66 -20.81 -6.21
CA GLU A 195 38.71 -19.90 -6.66
C GLU A 195 39.34 -20.45 -7.96
N VAL A 196 39.80 -19.55 -8.82
CA VAL A 196 40.56 -19.94 -10.02
C VAL A 196 41.83 -20.62 -9.57
N ASP A 197 41.98 -21.91 -9.92
CA ASP A 197 43.16 -22.69 -9.57
C ASP A 197 44.39 -22.18 -10.34
N ILE A 198 45.58 -22.38 -9.77
CA ILE A 198 46.84 -22.02 -10.45
C ILE A 198 46.95 -22.74 -11.81
N GLU A 199 46.45 -23.95 -11.89
CA GLU A 199 46.42 -24.73 -13.12
C GLU A 199 45.59 -24.07 -14.24
N ASP A 200 44.51 -23.36 -13.90
CA ASP A 200 43.68 -22.63 -14.86
C ASP A 200 44.36 -21.38 -15.44
N LEU A 201 45.54 -21.01 -14.93
CA LEU A 201 46.33 -19.90 -15.39
C LEU A 201 47.45 -20.31 -16.35
N ILE A 202 47.67 -21.61 -16.54
CA ILE A 202 48.73 -22.19 -17.33
C ILE A 202 48.21 -22.56 -18.75
N PRO A 203 48.84 -22.04 -19.83
CA PRO A 203 48.45 -22.49 -21.16
C PRO A 203 48.79 -23.98 -21.34
N VAL A 204 47.85 -24.73 -21.95
CA VAL A 204 48.13 -26.10 -22.37
C VAL A 204 49.03 -26.04 -23.63
N GLU A 205 50.26 -26.47 -23.49
CA GLU A 205 51.24 -26.53 -24.60
C GLU A 205 51.57 -28.00 -24.85
N ASP A 206 51.66 -28.37 -26.13
CA ASP A 206 52.13 -29.68 -26.54
C ASP A 206 53.65 -29.79 -26.26
N CYS A 207 54.00 -30.54 -25.22
CA CYS A 207 55.39 -30.81 -24.90
C CYS A 207 55.83 -32.09 -25.62
N VAL A 208 56.91 -31.97 -26.43
CA VAL A 208 57.64 -33.11 -26.97
C VAL A 208 58.57 -33.62 -25.89
N VAL A 209 58.38 -34.86 -25.44
CA VAL A 209 59.25 -35.53 -24.49
C VAL A 209 60.35 -36.28 -25.26
#